data_45df2d0d0fb686c43f67462deebc33c6
#
_entry.id   45df2d0d0fb686c43f67462deebc33c6
#
_cell.length_a   1.000
_cell.length_b   1.000
_cell.length_c   1.000
_cell.angle_alpha   90.00
_cell.angle_beta   90.00
_cell.angle_gamma   90.00
#
_symmetry.space_group_name_H-M   'P 1'
#
loop_
_entity.id
_entity.type
_entity.pdbx_description
1 polymer ?
#
loop_
_entity_poly.entity_id
_entity_poly.type
_entity_poly.pdbx_seq_one_letter_code
_entity_poly.pdbx_strand_id
1 'polypeptide(L)'
;MHLPIALVLLSALTFSPAISAQSHSVLPRTTTLPASTRAMALGDSYVLNSGKADVLFYXPALLARATGFGGSLQRWGSASSAASMSGAFEFLXGTLGIGLXTLQYATXSXXELHAPLGQDHHFXPGGERSYERTASIGYGRELLGALSLGLAIDLLEIRLESLQQNIMLIDFGISADLGPIGVGLTAHDIGNKPFHDVPDEPFEDFGPRPSRIVLGAGTYGQEVGIFDVGFAANAXVDSQDSXTYGAGAEIGYYPVRGRTFVLRIGLQNVPQNSEMSSFTTGFAFWLDDFILEWAFRPVSSAPERGSHRFGISWR
;
A
#
# COMPACT_ATOMS: atom_id res chain seq x y z
N MET A 1 -38.68 9.60 -3.56
CA MET A 1 -38.14 10.77 -2.83
C MET A 1 -36.69 10.47 -2.57
N HIS A 2 -35.84 10.71 -3.57
CA HIS A 2 -34.39 10.41 -3.54
C HIS A 2 -33.63 11.72 -3.65
N LEU A 3 -33.09 12.19 -2.55
CA LEU A 3 -32.25 13.39 -2.51
C LEU A 3 -31.15 13.25 -1.45
N PRO A 4 -30.11 14.03 -1.50
CA PRO A 4 -28.89 13.94 -2.31
C PRO A 4 -27.70 13.63 -1.41
N ILE A 5 -27.23 12.41 -1.45
CA ILE A 5 -25.96 12.01 -0.79
C ILE A 5 -24.74 12.50 -1.59
N ALA A 6 -24.97 12.91 -2.82
CA ALA A 6 -23.87 13.34 -3.72
C ALA A 6 -23.24 14.71 -3.38
N LEU A 7 -23.90 15.52 -2.54
CA LEU A 7 -23.44 16.89 -2.30
C LEU A 7 -22.45 17.03 -1.14
N VAL A 8 -22.32 16.03 -0.29
CA VAL A 8 -21.45 16.10 0.88
C VAL A 8 -20.00 15.77 0.54
N LEU A 9 -19.78 15.03 -0.53
CA LEU A 9 -18.42 14.64 -0.95
C LEU A 9 -17.65 15.72 -1.73
N LEU A 10 -18.33 16.75 -2.23
CA LEU A 10 -17.69 17.76 -3.06
C LEU A 10 -17.14 18.98 -2.29
N SER A 11 -17.52 19.14 -1.02
CA SER A 11 -17.09 20.29 -0.22
C SER A 11 -15.76 20.10 0.51
N ALA A 12 -15.17 18.89 0.45
CA ALA A 12 -13.91 18.56 1.13
C ALA A 12 -12.65 18.88 0.32
N LEU A 13 -12.79 19.39 -0.91
CA LEU A 13 -11.67 19.50 -1.86
C LEU A 13 -11.01 20.90 -1.94
N THR A 14 -11.34 21.82 -1.04
CA THR A 14 -10.74 23.16 -1.06
C THR A 14 -9.81 23.42 0.12
N PHE A 15 -8.84 22.53 0.35
CA PHE A 15 -7.72 22.85 1.22
C PHE A 15 -6.50 23.23 0.39
N SER A 16 -6.11 24.49 0.43
CA SER A 16 -4.83 24.92 -0.14
C SER A 16 -3.70 24.49 0.80
N PRO A 17 -2.74 23.71 0.33
CA PRO A 17 -1.62 23.32 1.19
C PRO A 17 -0.69 24.51 1.41
N ALA A 18 -0.44 24.83 2.67
CA ALA A 18 0.66 25.70 3.04
C ALA A 18 1.97 24.95 2.78
N ILE A 19 2.89 25.58 2.10
CA ILE A 19 4.23 25.04 1.84
C ILE A 19 5.00 25.08 3.15
N SER A 20 5.13 23.93 3.83
CA SER A 20 6.01 23.87 5.00
C SER A 20 7.37 23.30 4.58
N ALA A 21 8.41 23.82 5.20
CA ALA A 21 9.79 23.45 4.94
C ALA A 21 10.02 21.97 5.28
N GLN A 22 10.59 21.23 4.33
CA GLN A 22 10.87 19.80 4.49
C GLN A 22 12.03 19.61 5.47
N SER A 23 11.74 19.04 6.62
CA SER A 23 12.78 18.37 7.41
C SER A 23 13.06 17.02 6.72
N HIS A 24 14.31 16.76 6.42
CA HIS A 24 14.72 15.51 5.79
C HIS A 24 14.76 14.38 6.84
N SER A 25 13.61 13.94 7.30
CA SER A 25 13.54 12.73 8.11
C SER A 25 13.49 11.51 7.18
N VAL A 26 14.34 10.53 7.44
CA VAL A 26 14.31 9.24 6.73
C VAL A 26 13.12 8.44 7.27
N LEU A 27 12.04 8.48 6.53
CA LEU A 27 10.84 7.71 6.88
C LEU A 27 10.96 6.26 6.39
N PRO A 28 10.44 5.29 7.16
CA PRO A 28 10.38 3.91 6.69
C PRO A 28 9.63 3.80 5.36
N ARG A 29 10.23 3.17 4.39
CA ARG A 29 9.66 3.07 3.04
C ARG A 29 8.76 1.86 2.83
N THR A 30 9.00 0.74 3.58
CA THR A 30 8.16 -0.48 3.44
C THR A 30 6.68 -0.20 3.60
N THR A 31 6.35 0.73 4.45
CA THR A 31 4.97 1.06 4.80
C THR A 31 4.34 2.09 3.84
N THR A 32 5.15 2.70 2.95
CA THR A 32 4.67 3.61 1.90
C THR A 32 4.64 2.95 0.52
N LEU A 33 5.29 1.79 0.38
CA LEU A 33 5.29 1.05 -0.86
C LEU A 33 4.01 0.21 -0.99
N PRO A 34 3.45 0.08 -2.20
CA PRO A 34 2.32 -0.81 -2.38
C PRO A 34 2.68 -2.23 -1.94
N ALA A 35 1.88 -2.83 -1.06
CA ALA A 35 2.03 -4.24 -0.67
C ALA A 35 1.31 -5.17 -1.66
N SER A 36 0.37 -4.64 -2.44
CA SER A 36 -0.47 -5.37 -3.38
C SER A 36 -0.14 -5.00 -4.82
N THR A 37 -0.04 -6.01 -5.69
CA THR A 37 0.12 -5.81 -7.13
C THR A 37 -1.09 -5.08 -7.72
N ARG A 38 -2.30 -5.44 -7.26
CA ARG A 38 -3.54 -4.79 -7.70
C ARG A 38 -3.58 -3.32 -7.30
N ALA A 39 -3.25 -3.00 -6.05
CA ALA A 39 -3.24 -1.61 -5.58
C ALA A 39 -2.25 -0.76 -6.39
N MET A 40 -1.03 -1.28 -6.61
CA MET A 40 -0.03 -0.58 -7.44
C MET A 40 -0.56 -0.28 -8.85
N ALA A 41 -1.24 -1.24 -9.49
CA ALA A 41 -1.79 -1.06 -10.84
C ALA A 41 -2.93 -0.05 -10.90
N LEU A 42 -3.59 0.21 -9.76
CA LEU A 42 -4.73 1.12 -9.64
C LEU A 42 -4.34 2.49 -9.04
N GLY A 43 -3.08 2.91 -9.19
CA GLY A 43 -2.61 4.19 -8.65
C GLY A 43 -2.45 4.17 -7.14
N ASP A 44 -2.11 3.02 -6.59
CA ASP A 44 -2.02 2.73 -5.16
C ASP A 44 -3.35 3.00 -4.43
N SER A 45 -4.46 2.89 -5.16
CA SER A 45 -5.76 3.13 -4.58
C SER A 45 -6.25 1.91 -3.79
N TYR A 46 -7.00 2.23 -2.78
CA TYR A 46 -7.54 1.33 -1.79
C TYR A 46 -8.59 0.40 -2.40
N VAL A 47 -8.31 -0.87 -2.44
CA VAL A 47 -9.17 -1.82 -3.15
C VAL A 47 -10.10 -2.53 -2.19
N LEU A 48 -11.32 -2.04 -2.09
CA LEU A 48 -12.31 -2.46 -1.10
C LEU A 48 -12.90 -3.86 -1.29
N ASN A 49 -12.75 -4.46 -2.45
CA ASN A 49 -13.34 -5.77 -2.73
C ASN A 49 -12.30 -6.74 -3.32
N SER A 50 -11.15 -6.85 -2.69
CA SER A 50 -10.17 -7.82 -3.20
C SER A 50 -10.45 -9.25 -2.74
N GLY A 51 -11.03 -9.43 -1.56
CA GLY A 51 -11.19 -10.73 -0.91
C GLY A 51 -9.87 -11.42 -0.61
N LYS A 52 -8.75 -10.71 -0.78
CA LYS A 52 -7.40 -11.25 -0.63
C LYS A 52 -6.81 -10.87 0.73
N ALA A 53 -5.87 -11.69 1.19
CA ALA A 53 -5.20 -11.48 2.48
C ALA A 53 -4.36 -10.19 2.53
N ASP A 54 -3.92 -9.65 1.39
CA ASP A 54 -3.11 -8.42 1.32
C ASP A 54 -3.86 -7.15 1.77
N VAL A 55 -5.18 -7.22 1.96
CA VAL A 55 -5.97 -6.13 2.58
C VAL A 55 -5.50 -5.81 3.99
N LEU A 56 -4.83 -6.74 4.67
CA LEU A 56 -4.20 -6.53 5.97
C LEU A 56 -3.32 -5.27 5.99
N PHE A 57 -2.59 -5.02 4.91
CA PHE A 57 -1.66 -3.89 4.79
C PHE A 57 -2.37 -2.57 4.45
N TYR A 58 -3.66 -2.60 4.22
CA TYR A 58 -4.47 -1.44 3.82
C TYR A 58 -5.66 -1.15 4.71
N UNK A 59 -6.65 -2.12 5.17
CA UNK A 59 -7.60 -2.00 5.84
C UNK A 59 -7.77 -3.05 6.56
N PRO A 60 -7.37 -3.11 7.66
CA PRO A 60 -7.62 -4.34 8.41
C PRO A 60 -9.11 -4.72 8.53
N ALA A 61 -10.03 -3.79 8.41
CA ALA A 61 -11.48 -4.11 8.41
C ALA A 61 -11.88 -5.03 7.25
N LEU A 62 -11.16 -4.95 6.12
CA LEU A 62 -11.44 -5.79 4.95
C LEU A 62 -11.05 -7.26 5.17
N LEU A 63 -10.27 -7.55 6.20
CA LEU A 63 -9.99 -8.94 6.62
C LEU A 63 -11.28 -9.70 6.90
N ALA A 64 -12.33 -9.02 7.35
CA ALA A 64 -13.63 -9.67 7.61
C ALA A 64 -14.13 -10.55 6.47
N ARG A 65 -13.68 -10.26 5.24
CA ARG A 65 -14.09 -10.98 4.02
C ARG A 65 -12.89 -11.53 3.23
N ALA A 66 -11.70 -11.48 3.80
CA ALA A 66 -10.49 -11.96 3.13
C ALA A 66 -10.29 -13.45 3.36
N THR A 67 -9.67 -14.11 2.38
CA THR A 67 -9.36 -15.53 2.45
C THR A 67 -8.13 -15.84 1.62
N GLY A 68 -7.51 -16.97 1.94
CA GLY A 68 -6.42 -17.52 1.14
C GLY A 68 -5.05 -16.90 1.44
N PHE A 69 -4.15 -17.07 0.51
CA PHE A 69 -2.75 -16.67 0.63
C PHE A 69 -2.32 -15.91 -0.60
N GLY A 70 -1.34 -15.03 -0.43
CA GLY A 70 -0.74 -14.36 -1.57
C GLY A 70 0.65 -13.83 -1.28
N GLY A 71 1.36 -13.53 -2.35
CA GLY A 71 2.65 -12.89 -2.25
C GLY A 71 2.97 -12.11 -3.50
N SER A 72 3.87 -11.15 -3.36
CA SER A 72 4.32 -10.39 -4.51
C SER A 72 5.77 -9.95 -4.35
N LEU A 73 6.41 -9.70 -5.48
CA LEU A 73 7.79 -9.24 -5.56
C LEU A 73 7.85 -8.01 -6.47
N GLN A 74 8.45 -6.95 -5.98
CA GLN A 74 8.66 -5.71 -6.73
C GLN A 74 10.16 -5.47 -6.93
N ARG A 75 10.53 -4.96 -8.08
CA ARG A 75 11.92 -4.59 -8.39
C ARG A 75 11.99 -3.19 -9.00
N TRP A 76 13.03 -2.48 -8.61
CA TRP A 76 13.42 -1.18 -9.17
C TRP A 76 14.82 -1.34 -9.76
N GLY A 77 14.89 -1.36 -11.08
CA GLY A 77 16.16 -1.58 -11.77
C GLY A 77 16.81 -2.91 -11.35
N SER A 78 18.12 -2.90 -11.17
CA SER A 78 18.90 -4.09 -10.78
C SER A 78 19.14 -4.22 -9.27
N ALA A 79 18.84 -3.19 -8.51
CA ALA A 79 19.48 -3.01 -7.21
C ALA A 79 18.54 -3.15 -6.00
N SER A 80 17.32 -2.63 -6.05
CA SER A 80 16.40 -2.67 -4.91
C SER A 80 15.22 -3.59 -5.17
N SER A 81 14.75 -4.26 -4.13
CA SER A 81 13.59 -5.15 -4.25
C SER A 81 12.73 -5.07 -3.00
N ALA A 82 11.43 -5.26 -3.19
CA ALA A 82 10.49 -5.44 -2.08
C ALA A 82 9.66 -6.69 -2.32
N ALA A 83 9.29 -7.34 -1.24
CA ALA A 83 8.41 -8.50 -1.30
C ALA A 83 7.32 -8.37 -0.24
N SER A 84 6.16 -8.92 -0.52
CA SER A 84 5.08 -9.05 0.45
C SER A 84 4.52 -10.46 0.41
N MET A 85 4.08 -10.94 1.57
CA MET A 85 3.34 -12.19 1.71
C MET A 85 2.21 -11.96 2.71
N SER A 86 1.08 -12.59 2.49
CA SER A 86 -0.06 -12.50 3.42
C SER A 86 -0.90 -13.77 3.38
N GLY A 87 -1.56 -14.04 4.50
CA GLY A 87 -2.52 -15.13 4.63
C GLY A 87 -3.69 -14.68 5.48
N ALA A 88 -4.88 -15.20 5.18
CA ALA A 88 -6.12 -14.89 5.90
C ALA A 88 -6.85 -16.18 6.22
N PHE A 89 -7.27 -16.33 7.49
CA PHE A 89 -7.87 -17.55 8.04
C PHE A 89 -9.08 -17.21 8.88
N GLU A 90 -10.15 -17.96 8.73
CA GLU A 90 -11.32 -17.81 9.60
C GLU A 90 -10.95 -18.06 11.07
N PHE A 91 -11.37 -17.17 11.95
CA PHE A 91 -11.07 -17.24 13.39
C PHE A 91 -12.13 -16.46 14.20
N LEU A 92 -12.74 -17.12 15.15
CA LEU A 92 -13.68 -16.51 16.12
C LEU A 92 -14.67 -15.49 15.54
N UNK A 93 -15.32 -15.81 14.48
CA UNK A 93 -16.23 -15.06 13.94
C UNK A 93 -15.79 -14.00 13.15
N GLY A 94 -14.70 -13.99 12.76
CA GLY A 94 -14.01 -13.04 11.92
C GLY A 94 -12.88 -13.71 11.18
N THR A 95 -11.89 -12.93 10.77
CA THR A 95 -10.73 -13.42 10.03
C THR A 95 -9.45 -12.89 10.65
N LEU A 96 -8.53 -13.80 10.93
CA LEU A 96 -7.17 -13.49 11.32
C LEU A 96 -6.31 -13.34 10.07
N GLY A 97 -5.59 -12.23 9.96
CA GLY A 97 -4.62 -11.97 8.90
C GLY A 97 -3.20 -12.02 9.45
N ILE A 98 -2.28 -12.60 8.67
CA ILE A 98 -0.84 -12.51 8.94
C ILE A 98 -0.14 -12.00 7.71
N GLY A 99 0.95 -11.23 7.89
CA GLY A 99 1.64 -10.61 6.76
C GLY A 99 3.10 -10.32 7.02
N LEU A 100 3.85 -10.26 5.94
CA LEU A 100 5.28 -9.89 5.96
C LEU A 100 5.56 -8.95 4.79
N UNK A 101 6.19 -7.89 4.88
CA UNK A 101 6.61 -7.05 3.97
C UNK A 101 8.01 -6.97 4.15
N THR A 102 8.85 -6.87 3.19
CA THR A 102 10.31 -6.60 3.27
C THR A 102 10.75 -5.70 2.13
N LEU A 103 11.67 -4.82 2.42
CA LEU A 103 12.37 -3.98 1.43
C LEU A 103 13.86 -4.18 1.62
N GLN A 104 14.53 -4.56 0.56
CA GLN A 104 15.99 -4.65 0.52
C GLN A 104 16.52 -3.50 -0.34
N TYR A 105 17.36 -2.67 0.26
CA TYR A 105 18.02 -1.58 -0.44
C TYR A 105 19.19 -2.11 -1.29
N ALA A 106 19.52 -1.35 -2.31
CA ALA A 106 20.72 -1.62 -3.10
C ALA A 106 21.96 -1.52 -2.23
N THR A 107 22.82 -2.49 -2.37
CA THR A 107 24.11 -2.49 -1.65
C THR A 107 25.10 -1.40 -2.10
N UNK A 108 24.71 -0.75 -2.85
CA UNK A 108 25.62 0.19 -3.32
C UNK A 108 25.32 1.51 -2.91
N SER A 109 24.83 1.61 -2.58
CA SER A 109 24.87 3.03 -2.32
C SER A 109 23.64 3.59 -1.59
N UNK A 110 23.83 3.39 -0.55
CA UNK A 110 23.04 4.09 0.21
C UNK A 110 23.24 5.50 0.07
N UNK A 111 24.23 5.66 -0.15
CA UNK A 111 24.63 6.90 -0.43
C UNK A 111 24.01 7.50 -1.63
N GLU A 112 23.84 6.83 -2.56
CA GLU A 112 23.13 7.34 -3.72
C GLU A 112 21.66 7.66 -3.40
N LEU A 113 21.09 7.02 -2.43
CA LEU A 113 19.73 7.33 -1.97
C LEU A 113 19.65 8.66 -1.18
N HIS A 114 20.74 9.13 -0.66
CA HIS A 114 20.75 10.27 0.28
C HIS A 114 21.77 11.36 -0.09
N ALA A 115 22.65 11.10 -1.06
CA ALA A 115 23.66 12.09 -1.43
C ALA A 115 23.01 13.23 -2.23
N PRO A 116 23.28 14.48 -1.87
CA PRO A 116 23.02 15.57 -2.80
C PRO A 116 23.83 15.32 -4.07
N LEU A 117 23.21 15.58 -5.22
CA LEU A 117 23.89 15.47 -6.50
C LEU A 117 25.28 16.13 -6.45
N GLY A 118 26.33 15.35 -6.60
CA GLY A 118 27.71 15.84 -6.71
C GLY A 118 28.72 15.43 -5.65
N GLN A 119 28.37 14.49 -4.75
CA GLN A 119 29.41 13.95 -3.83
C GLN A 119 29.63 12.46 -4.10
N ASP A 120 30.85 12.14 -4.54
CA ASP A 120 31.28 10.75 -4.74
C ASP A 120 31.63 10.12 -3.39
N HIS A 121 30.73 9.33 -2.85
CA HIS A 121 31.01 8.50 -1.68
C HIS A 121 31.39 7.09 -2.14
N HIS A 122 32.66 6.74 -2.00
CA HIS A 122 33.12 5.38 -2.25
C HIS A 122 32.81 4.51 -1.04
N PHE A 123 31.83 3.65 -1.19
CA PHE A 123 31.62 2.61 -0.21
C PHE A 123 32.40 1.36 -0.58
N UNK A 124 33.00 0.88 0.27
CA UNK A 124 33.74 -0.21 0.13
C UNK A 124 32.88 -1.35 -0.06
N PRO A 125 33.34 -2.18 -0.85
CA PRO A 125 32.61 -3.42 -0.98
C PRO A 125 32.67 -4.22 0.31
N GLY A 126 31.52 -4.60 0.80
CA GLY A 126 31.37 -5.33 2.06
C GLY A 126 30.52 -4.65 3.11
N GLY A 127 29.83 -3.55 2.75
CA GLY A 127 28.89 -2.88 3.64
C GLY A 127 27.73 -3.78 4.07
N GLU A 128 27.26 -3.61 5.31
CA GLU A 128 26.12 -4.34 5.84
C GLU A 128 24.88 -4.10 4.98
N ARG A 129 24.09 -5.13 4.79
CA ARG A 129 22.85 -5.03 4.00
C ARG A 129 21.84 -4.14 4.72
N SER A 130 21.38 -3.12 4.02
CA SER A 130 20.30 -2.26 4.53
C SER A 130 18.97 -2.82 4.12
N TYR A 131 18.06 -2.93 5.08
CA TYR A 131 16.73 -3.48 4.82
C TYR A 131 15.69 -2.92 5.80
N GLU A 132 14.45 -3.04 5.39
CA GLU A 132 13.30 -2.87 6.28
C GLU A 132 12.44 -4.15 6.21
N ARG A 133 11.89 -4.54 7.35
CA ARG A 133 10.99 -5.69 7.45
C ARG A 133 9.82 -5.34 8.34
N THR A 134 8.63 -5.71 7.93
CA THR A 134 7.42 -5.57 8.72
C THR A 134 6.76 -6.93 8.88
N ALA A 135 6.46 -7.32 10.11
CA ALA A 135 5.62 -8.46 10.41
C ALA A 135 4.29 -7.94 10.93
N SER A 136 3.20 -8.38 10.32
CA SER A 136 1.85 -7.88 10.60
C SER A 136 0.95 -9.01 11.09
N ILE A 137 0.14 -8.72 12.09
CA ILE A 137 -0.96 -9.57 12.52
C ILE A 137 -2.21 -8.69 12.64
N GLY A 138 -3.32 -9.13 12.06
CA GLY A 138 -4.56 -8.35 12.12
C GLY A 138 -5.78 -9.24 12.29
N TYR A 139 -6.86 -8.62 12.72
CA TYR A 139 -8.15 -9.28 12.87
C TYR A 139 -9.24 -8.37 12.33
N GLY A 140 -10.11 -8.94 11.50
CA GLY A 140 -11.26 -8.23 10.96
C GLY A 140 -12.55 -8.99 11.18
N ARG A 141 -13.62 -8.25 11.47
CA ARG A 141 -14.93 -8.85 11.74
C ARG A 141 -16.06 -8.00 11.19
N GLU A 142 -17.03 -8.68 10.57
CA GLU A 142 -18.30 -8.07 10.18
C GLU A 142 -19.19 -7.95 11.42
N LEU A 143 -19.75 -6.76 11.64
CA LEU A 143 -20.61 -6.48 12.81
C LEU A 143 -22.09 -6.51 12.47
N LEU A 144 -22.53 -5.72 11.50
CA LEU A 144 -23.95 -5.48 11.19
C LEU A 144 -24.21 -5.62 9.68
N GLY A 145 -23.86 -6.77 9.14
CA GLY A 145 -24.11 -7.08 7.74
C GLY A 145 -23.31 -6.23 6.74
N ALA A 146 -23.46 -4.91 6.81
CA ALA A 146 -22.76 -3.99 5.91
C ALA A 146 -21.49 -3.36 6.51
N LEU A 147 -21.33 -3.43 7.82
CA LEU A 147 -20.24 -2.76 8.56
C LEU A 147 -19.22 -3.76 9.05
N SER A 148 -17.95 -3.51 8.78
CA SER A 148 -16.84 -4.32 9.30
C SER A 148 -15.84 -3.44 10.06
N LEU A 149 -15.25 -4.01 11.10
CA LEU A 149 -14.16 -3.39 11.86
C LEU A 149 -12.90 -4.27 11.78
N GLY A 150 -11.76 -3.65 11.91
CA GLY A 150 -10.49 -4.37 11.95
C GLY A 150 -9.40 -3.63 12.69
N LEU A 151 -8.47 -4.42 13.20
CA LEU A 151 -7.28 -3.96 13.92
C LEU A 151 -6.09 -4.73 13.39
N ALA A 152 -4.94 -4.07 13.27
CA ALA A 152 -3.68 -4.75 12.98
C ALA A 152 -2.56 -4.19 13.85
N ILE A 153 -1.57 -5.03 14.10
CA ILE A 153 -0.34 -4.67 14.80
C ILE A 153 0.81 -5.02 13.86
N ASP A 154 1.69 -4.06 13.63
CA ASP A 154 2.85 -4.18 12.79
C ASP A 154 4.12 -4.03 13.63
N LEU A 155 5.02 -4.98 13.47
CA LEU A 155 6.36 -4.94 14.04
C LEU A 155 7.34 -4.62 12.91
N LEU A 156 7.85 -3.41 12.90
CA LEU A 156 8.76 -2.90 11.86
C LEU A 156 10.20 -2.92 12.39
N GLU A 157 11.07 -3.62 11.69
CA GLU A 157 12.52 -3.57 11.87
C GLU A 157 13.13 -2.79 10.72
N ILE A 158 13.89 -1.76 11.05
CA ILE A 158 14.67 -0.97 10.11
C ILE A 158 16.15 -1.23 10.42
N ARG A 159 16.92 -1.62 9.43
CA ARG A 159 18.37 -1.74 9.53
C ARG A 159 19.02 -0.99 8.37
N LEU A 160 19.74 0.05 8.70
CA LEU A 160 20.49 0.88 7.75
C LEU A 160 21.93 0.94 8.22
N GLU A 161 22.81 0.17 7.59
CA GLU A 161 24.21 0.03 8.01
C GLU A 161 24.32 -0.40 9.47
N SER A 162 24.90 0.42 10.32
CA SER A 162 25.09 0.15 11.75
C SER A 162 23.86 0.48 12.60
N LEU A 163 22.86 1.16 12.02
CA LEU A 163 21.67 1.57 12.75
C LEU A 163 20.60 0.49 12.68
N GLN A 164 20.04 0.13 13.83
CA GLN A 164 18.90 -0.78 13.91
C GLN A 164 17.81 -0.18 14.80
N GLN A 165 16.59 -0.19 14.31
CA GLN A 165 15.44 0.31 15.05
C GLN A 165 14.27 -0.68 14.93
N ASN A 166 13.58 -0.90 16.03
CA ASN A 166 12.36 -1.70 16.08
C ASN A 166 11.20 -0.81 16.52
N ILE A 167 10.10 -0.84 15.78
CA ILE A 167 8.94 0.02 16.01
C ILE A 167 7.69 -0.86 16.00
N MET A 168 6.79 -0.64 16.95
CA MET A 168 5.46 -1.25 16.94
C MET A 168 4.44 -0.20 16.49
N LEU A 169 3.62 -0.56 15.51
CA LEU A 169 2.59 0.30 14.94
C LEU A 169 1.24 -0.39 15.09
N ILE A 170 0.18 0.39 15.19
CA ILE A 170 -1.19 -0.12 15.30
C ILE A 170 -2.03 0.53 14.20
N ASP A 171 -2.78 -0.28 13.48
CA ASP A 171 -3.71 0.17 12.46
C ASP A 171 -5.13 -0.17 12.88
N PHE A 172 -6.05 0.75 12.65
CA PHE A 172 -7.47 0.55 12.92
C PHE A 172 -8.28 0.90 11.68
N GLY A 173 -9.22 0.02 11.30
CA GLY A 173 -10.03 0.22 10.11
C GLY A 173 -11.51 0.01 10.32
N ILE A 174 -12.30 0.76 9.56
CA ILE A 174 -13.76 0.58 9.44
C ILE A 174 -14.07 0.51 7.94
N SER A 175 -14.91 -0.42 7.54
CA SER A 175 -15.43 -0.45 6.17
C SER A 175 -16.94 -0.65 6.16
N ALA A 176 -17.59 -0.08 5.17
CA ALA A 176 -19.02 -0.21 4.99
C ALA A 176 -19.36 -0.55 3.53
N ASP A 177 -20.30 -1.48 3.38
CA ASP A 177 -20.80 -1.94 2.11
C ASP A 177 -22.13 -1.23 1.83
N LEU A 178 -22.14 -0.37 0.82
CA LEU A 178 -23.30 0.47 0.47
C LEU A 178 -23.97 -0.02 -0.82
N GLY A 179 -23.90 -1.31 -1.08
CA GLY A 179 -24.45 -1.93 -2.28
C GLY A 179 -23.43 -1.96 -3.41
N PRO A 180 -23.57 -1.14 -4.46
CA PRO A 180 -22.60 -1.16 -5.56
C PRO A 180 -21.25 -0.52 -5.21
N ILE A 181 -21.17 0.17 -4.07
CA ILE A 181 -19.97 0.91 -3.65
C ILE A 181 -19.60 0.48 -2.23
N GLY A 182 -18.33 0.18 -2.02
CA GLY A 182 -17.74 0.05 -0.69
C GLY A 182 -17.02 1.33 -0.31
N VAL A 183 -17.00 1.64 0.98
CA VAL A 183 -16.20 2.74 1.53
C VAL A 183 -15.40 2.23 2.73
N GLY A 184 -14.24 2.82 2.96
CA GLY A 184 -13.39 2.43 4.07
C GLY A 184 -12.60 3.61 4.63
N LEU A 185 -12.40 3.58 5.92
CA LEU A 185 -11.59 4.55 6.64
C LEU A 185 -10.57 3.77 7.47
N THR A 186 -9.31 4.15 7.36
CA THR A 186 -8.23 3.51 8.14
C THR A 186 -7.38 4.59 8.80
N ALA A 187 -7.07 4.37 10.07
CA ALA A 187 -6.03 5.10 10.77
C ALA A 187 -4.81 4.17 10.87
N HIS A 188 -3.72 4.56 10.26
CA HIS A 188 -2.46 3.80 10.21
C HIS A 188 -1.41 4.38 11.13
N ASP A 189 -0.52 3.51 11.60
CA ASP A 189 0.71 3.89 12.27
C ASP A 189 0.48 4.64 13.59
N ILE A 190 -0.57 4.25 14.32
CA ILE A 190 -0.87 4.82 15.64
C ILE A 190 0.11 4.23 16.68
N GLY A 191 0.56 5.04 17.64
CA GLY A 191 1.36 4.56 18.76
C GLY A 191 2.84 4.40 18.49
N ASN A 192 3.38 5.12 17.58
CA ASN A 192 4.74 5.14 17.07
C ASN A 192 5.80 5.48 18.13
N LYS A 193 6.07 4.54 19.03
CA LYS A 193 7.19 4.67 19.98
C LYS A 193 8.25 3.61 19.66
N PRO A 194 9.53 3.98 19.61
CA PRO A 194 10.61 2.99 19.47
C PRO A 194 10.56 1.97 20.61
N PHE A 195 10.82 0.71 20.29
CA PHE A 195 10.80 -0.39 21.26
C PHE A 195 11.97 -0.37 22.25
N HIS A 196 13.01 0.39 21.94
CA HIS A 196 14.19 0.55 22.78
C HIS A 196 14.58 2.01 22.87
N ASP A 197 14.92 2.45 24.07
CA ASP A 197 15.61 3.70 24.29
C ASP A 197 16.99 3.60 23.62
N VAL A 198 17.13 4.23 22.47
CA VAL A 198 18.44 4.40 21.87
C VAL A 198 19.20 5.39 22.78
N PRO A 199 20.34 5.02 23.36
CA PRO A 199 21.10 5.97 24.17
C PRO A 199 21.44 7.21 23.35
N ASP A 200 21.51 8.35 24.03
CA ASP A 200 21.75 9.72 23.55
C ASP A 200 22.81 9.87 22.44
N GLU A 201 22.56 9.32 21.28
CA GLU A 201 23.42 9.53 20.10
C GLU A 201 22.77 10.56 19.17
N PRO A 202 23.59 11.39 18.50
CA PRO A 202 23.08 12.56 17.78
C PRO A 202 22.44 12.28 16.42
N PHE A 203 21.75 11.14 16.27
CA PHE A 203 20.99 10.87 15.06
C PHE A 203 19.52 11.25 15.28
N GLU A 204 19.26 12.55 15.23
CA GLU A 204 17.90 13.12 15.30
C GLU A 204 17.04 12.81 14.06
N ASP A 205 17.55 12.03 13.10
CA ASP A 205 16.98 11.94 11.75
C ASP A 205 15.89 10.88 11.57
N PHE A 206 15.68 10.00 12.56
CA PHE A 206 14.56 9.07 12.52
C PHE A 206 13.42 9.61 13.38
N GLY A 207 12.76 10.61 12.86
CA GLY A 207 11.55 11.12 13.47
C GLY A 207 10.46 10.06 13.54
N PRO A 208 9.49 10.20 14.46
CA PRO A 208 8.36 9.30 14.51
C PRO A 208 7.64 9.31 13.16
N ARG A 209 7.29 8.15 12.67
CA ARG A 209 6.53 8.03 11.44
C ARG A 209 5.20 8.77 11.61
N PRO A 210 4.82 9.62 10.66
CA PRO A 210 3.54 10.30 10.76
C PRO A 210 2.39 9.29 10.66
N SER A 211 1.50 9.31 11.64
CA SER A 211 0.25 8.56 11.54
C SER A 211 -0.55 9.07 10.33
N ARG A 212 -1.30 8.18 9.70
CA ARG A 212 -2.03 8.50 8.47
C ARG A 212 -3.48 8.12 8.60
N ILE A 213 -4.35 8.94 8.05
CA ILE A 213 -5.76 8.60 7.87
C ILE A 213 -5.99 8.41 6.38
N VAL A 214 -6.54 7.27 6.02
CA VAL A 214 -6.84 6.93 4.63
C VAL A 214 -8.34 6.71 4.49
N LEU A 215 -8.95 7.47 3.60
CA LEU A 215 -10.33 7.28 3.17
C LEU A 215 -10.28 6.64 1.77
N GLY A 216 -10.98 5.53 1.61
CA GLY A 216 -11.05 4.83 0.33
C GLY A 216 -12.49 4.55 -0.08
N ALA A 217 -12.71 4.51 -1.38
CA ALA A 217 -13.99 4.09 -1.96
C ALA A 217 -13.72 3.29 -3.24
N GLY A 218 -14.60 2.33 -3.50
CA GLY A 218 -14.48 1.54 -4.73
C GLY A 218 -15.80 0.90 -5.10
N THR A 219 -15.94 0.57 -6.37
CA THR A 219 -17.11 -0.20 -6.82
C THR A 219 -16.79 -1.69 -6.71
N TYR A 220 -17.78 -2.46 -6.36
CA TYR A 220 -17.76 -3.89 -6.66
C TYR A 220 -17.90 -4.05 -8.17
N GLY A 221 -17.39 -5.12 -8.73
CA GLY A 221 -17.44 -5.35 -10.17
C GLY A 221 -18.83 -5.14 -10.74
N GLN A 222 -18.95 -4.31 -11.75
CA GLN A 222 -20.21 -3.99 -12.42
C GLN A 222 -20.22 -4.66 -13.80
N GLU A 223 -21.15 -5.58 -14.00
CA GLU A 223 -21.28 -6.27 -15.28
C GLU A 223 -21.78 -5.31 -16.36
N VAL A 224 -21.00 -5.13 -17.41
CA VAL A 224 -21.33 -4.33 -18.60
C VAL A 224 -21.13 -5.21 -19.82
N GLY A 225 -22.18 -5.92 -20.21
CA GLY A 225 -22.10 -6.90 -21.28
C GLY A 225 -21.25 -8.11 -20.89
N ILE A 226 -20.15 -8.31 -21.61
CA ILE A 226 -19.19 -9.41 -21.35
C ILE A 226 -18.01 -8.95 -20.48
N PHE A 227 -18.07 -7.74 -19.96
CA PHE A 227 -17.02 -7.15 -19.15
C PHE A 227 -17.49 -6.91 -17.73
N ASP A 228 -16.57 -6.94 -16.80
CA ASP A 228 -16.75 -6.54 -15.42
C ASP A 228 -15.88 -5.29 -15.19
N VAL A 229 -16.50 -4.18 -14.80
CA VAL A 229 -15.81 -2.89 -14.67
C VAL A 229 -15.78 -2.48 -13.20
N GLY A 230 -14.60 -2.07 -12.73
CA GLY A 230 -14.41 -1.61 -11.37
C GLY A 230 -13.63 -0.30 -11.30
N PHE A 231 -13.91 0.48 -10.26
CA PHE A 231 -13.21 1.73 -9.96
C PHE A 231 -12.79 1.74 -8.50
N ALA A 232 -11.67 2.38 -8.21
CA ALA A 232 -11.21 2.59 -6.84
C ALA A 232 -10.56 3.98 -6.72
N ALA A 233 -10.71 4.59 -5.55
CA ALA A 233 -10.05 5.87 -5.25
C ALA A 233 -9.75 5.95 -3.76
N ASN A 234 -8.69 6.65 -3.40
CA ASN A 234 -8.34 6.92 -2.01
C ASN A 234 -7.72 8.31 -1.85
N ALA A 235 -7.81 8.76 -0.62
CA ALA A 235 -7.14 9.99 -0.19
C ALA A 235 -6.50 9.76 1.18
N UNK A 236 -5.27 10.10 1.46
CA UNK A 236 -4.61 9.96 2.55
C UNK A 236 -4.25 11.22 3.01
N VAL A 237 -4.28 11.46 4.21
CA VAL A 237 -3.67 12.61 4.90
C VAL A 237 -2.80 12.08 6.03
N ASP A 238 -1.58 12.53 6.12
CA ASP A 238 -0.69 12.18 7.25
C ASP A 238 -0.66 13.30 8.30
N SER A 239 -0.05 13.02 9.44
CA SER A 239 0.06 13.97 10.55
C SER A 239 1.00 15.15 10.25
N GLN A 240 1.63 15.18 9.08
CA GLN A 240 2.43 16.32 8.57
C GLN A 240 1.66 17.10 7.48
N ASP A 241 0.35 16.89 7.39
CA ASP A 241 -0.55 17.54 6.42
C ASP A 241 -0.17 17.26 4.94
N SER A 242 0.45 16.10 4.67
CA SER A 242 0.76 15.70 3.29
C SER A 242 -0.41 14.92 2.66
N UNK A 243 -0.93 15.12 1.73
CA UNK A 243 -1.97 14.55 1.17
C UNK A 243 -1.58 13.75 0.06
N THR A 244 -1.92 12.78 0.00
CA THR A 244 -1.78 11.90 -1.15
C THR A 244 -3.12 11.35 -1.60
N TYR A 245 -3.28 11.11 -2.90
CA TYR A 245 -4.50 10.53 -3.45
C TYR A 245 -4.19 9.68 -4.66
N GLY A 246 -5.02 8.66 -4.84
CA GLY A 246 -4.91 7.75 -5.96
C GLY A 246 -6.29 7.38 -6.50
N ALA A 247 -6.33 6.99 -7.76
CA ALA A 247 -7.55 6.47 -8.38
C ALA A 247 -7.18 5.49 -9.49
N GLY A 248 -8.05 4.52 -9.72
CA GLY A 248 -7.82 3.55 -10.79
C GLY A 248 -9.11 2.92 -11.29
N ALA A 249 -8.98 2.30 -12.44
CA ALA A 249 -10.06 1.55 -13.06
C ALA A 249 -9.54 0.19 -13.51
N GLU A 250 -10.42 -0.81 -13.43
CA GLU A 250 -10.12 -2.14 -13.95
C GLU A 250 -11.26 -2.63 -14.83
N ILE A 251 -10.91 -3.41 -15.83
CA ILE A 251 -11.87 -4.06 -16.70
C ILE A 251 -11.50 -5.55 -16.82
N GLY A 252 -12.43 -6.40 -16.45
CA GLY A 252 -12.31 -7.86 -16.53
C GLY A 252 -13.08 -8.39 -17.71
N TYR A 253 -12.49 -9.36 -18.41
CA TYR A 253 -13.13 -10.11 -19.48
C TYR A 253 -13.11 -11.59 -19.11
N TYR A 254 -14.27 -12.22 -19.05
CA TYR A 254 -14.40 -13.61 -18.65
C TYR A 254 -15.01 -14.46 -19.77
N PRO A 255 -14.18 -14.94 -20.69
CA PRO A 255 -14.66 -15.73 -21.81
C PRO A 255 -15.23 -17.11 -21.42
N VAL A 256 -14.73 -17.66 -20.31
CA VAL A 256 -15.13 -18.97 -19.79
C VAL A 256 -15.16 -18.90 -18.27
N ARG A 257 -16.08 -19.61 -17.65
CA ARG A 257 -16.21 -19.70 -16.19
C ARG A 257 -14.86 -20.13 -15.57
N GLY A 258 -14.42 -19.43 -14.55
CA GLY A 258 -13.16 -19.69 -13.85
C GLY A 258 -11.92 -19.07 -14.50
N ARG A 259 -12.08 -18.35 -15.63
CA ARG A 259 -10.94 -17.71 -16.32
C ARG A 259 -11.28 -16.27 -16.66
N THR A 260 -10.56 -15.36 -16.06
CA THR A 260 -10.79 -13.92 -16.26
C THR A 260 -9.47 -13.21 -16.57
N PHE A 261 -9.47 -12.39 -17.60
CA PHE A 261 -8.39 -11.45 -17.89
C PHE A 261 -8.79 -10.08 -17.35
N VAL A 262 -7.92 -9.43 -16.61
CA VAL A 262 -8.20 -8.11 -16.04
C VAL A 262 -7.11 -7.15 -16.49
N LEU A 263 -7.51 -6.01 -17.04
CA LEU A 263 -6.61 -4.88 -17.31
C LEU A 263 -6.87 -3.78 -16.28
N ARG A 264 -5.81 -3.08 -15.89
CA ARG A 264 -5.86 -2.03 -14.86
C ARG A 264 -5.07 -0.81 -15.30
N ILE A 265 -5.61 0.36 -14.98
CA ILE A 265 -4.90 1.63 -15.11
C ILE A 265 -5.11 2.43 -13.83
N GLY A 266 -4.11 3.22 -13.46
CA GLY A 266 -4.19 4.02 -12.25
C GLY A 266 -3.44 5.34 -12.39
N LEU A 267 -3.86 6.27 -11.56
CA LEU A 267 -3.23 7.57 -11.40
C LEU A 267 -3.07 7.86 -9.90
N GLN A 268 -1.91 8.38 -9.52
CA GLN A 268 -1.71 8.88 -8.16
C GLN A 268 -0.95 10.19 -8.20
N ASN A 269 -1.20 11.04 -7.22
CA ASN A 269 -0.37 12.23 -7.11
C ASN A 269 1.02 11.82 -6.60
N VAL A 270 2.04 12.42 -7.15
CA VAL A 270 3.42 12.19 -6.75
C VAL A 270 4.05 13.55 -6.39
N PRO A 271 4.97 13.60 -5.43
CA PRO A 271 5.71 14.82 -5.15
C PRO A 271 6.36 15.38 -6.42
N GLN A 272 6.40 16.71 -6.53
CA GLN A 272 6.93 17.38 -7.73
C GLN A 272 8.36 16.96 -8.09
N ASN A 273 9.15 16.57 -7.10
CA ASN A 273 10.53 16.15 -7.30
C ASN A 273 10.69 14.63 -7.45
N SER A 274 9.57 13.89 -7.54
CA SER A 274 9.62 12.45 -7.72
C SER A 274 9.95 12.08 -9.16
N GLU A 275 10.87 11.14 -9.34
CA GLU A 275 11.14 10.55 -10.65
C GLU A 275 10.05 9.55 -11.08
N MET A 276 9.21 9.11 -10.14
CA MET A 276 8.16 8.14 -10.46
C MET A 276 7.00 8.82 -11.17
N SER A 277 6.47 8.14 -12.18
CA SER A 277 5.29 8.61 -12.90
C SER A 277 4.05 8.56 -12.01
N SER A 278 3.13 9.49 -12.22
CA SER A 278 1.78 9.41 -11.64
C SER A 278 0.94 8.28 -12.25
N PHE A 279 1.28 7.83 -13.45
CA PHE A 279 0.55 6.77 -14.16
C PHE A 279 1.06 5.38 -13.73
N THR A 280 0.11 4.45 -13.56
CA THR A 280 0.39 3.04 -13.32
C THR A 280 -0.49 2.17 -14.21
N THR A 281 -0.05 0.95 -14.47
CA THR A 281 -0.83 0.00 -15.24
C THR A 281 -0.56 -1.43 -14.76
N GLY A 282 -1.42 -2.34 -15.15
CA GLY A 282 -1.21 -3.75 -14.82
C GLY A 282 -2.23 -4.67 -15.45
N PHE A 283 -2.01 -5.95 -15.26
CA PHE A 283 -2.98 -6.96 -15.67
C PHE A 283 -3.03 -8.08 -14.64
N ALA A 284 -4.11 -8.86 -14.69
CA ALA A 284 -4.25 -10.07 -13.92
C ALA A 284 -4.87 -11.18 -14.76
N PHE A 285 -4.52 -12.39 -14.42
CA PHE A 285 -5.07 -13.59 -15.01
C PHE A 285 -5.58 -14.50 -13.90
N TRP A 286 -6.88 -14.69 -13.85
CA TRP A 286 -7.54 -15.52 -12.85
C TRP A 286 -7.77 -16.92 -13.45
N LEU A 287 -7.31 -17.94 -12.75
CA LEU A 287 -7.36 -19.35 -13.11
C LEU A 287 -7.97 -20.12 -11.94
N ASP A 288 -9.28 -20.25 -11.94
CA ASP A 288 -10.00 -20.91 -10.84
C ASP A 288 -9.59 -20.31 -9.48
N ASP A 289 -8.78 -21.04 -8.70
CA ASP A 289 -8.32 -20.63 -7.38
C ASP A 289 -7.05 -19.75 -7.39
N PHE A 290 -6.36 -19.65 -8.54
CA PHE A 290 -5.10 -18.93 -8.66
C PHE A 290 -5.30 -17.61 -9.39
N ILE A 291 -4.58 -16.60 -8.93
CA ILE A 291 -4.53 -15.29 -9.59
C ILE A 291 -3.05 -14.95 -9.80
N LEU A 292 -2.68 -14.69 -11.05
CA LEU A 292 -1.37 -14.17 -11.42
C LEU A 292 -1.54 -12.70 -11.79
N GLU A 293 -0.67 -11.85 -11.28
CA GLU A 293 -0.79 -10.40 -11.47
C GLU A 293 0.55 -9.77 -11.81
N TRP A 294 0.47 -8.69 -12.58
CA TRP A 294 1.61 -7.86 -12.87
C TRP A 294 1.19 -6.40 -12.82
N ALA A 295 2.06 -5.55 -12.29
CA ALA A 295 1.88 -4.10 -12.27
C ALA A 295 3.17 -3.41 -12.68
N PHE A 296 3.04 -2.25 -13.26
CA PHE A 296 4.15 -1.44 -13.73
C PHE A 296 3.91 0.03 -13.43
N ARG A 297 4.96 0.68 -12.95
CA ARG A 297 4.99 2.12 -12.73
C ARG A 297 6.25 2.68 -13.39
N PRO A 298 6.11 3.49 -14.45
CA PRO A 298 7.28 4.05 -15.13
C PRO A 298 8.01 5.09 -14.30
N VAL A 299 9.27 5.33 -14.65
CA VAL A 299 10.01 6.52 -14.21
C VAL A 299 9.79 7.61 -15.26
N SER A 300 9.50 8.83 -14.83
CA SER A 300 9.12 9.92 -15.75
C SER A 300 10.20 10.28 -16.76
N SER A 301 11.47 10.27 -16.32
CA SER A 301 12.63 10.59 -17.17
C SER A 301 13.10 9.41 -18.04
N ALA A 302 12.76 8.18 -17.64
CA ALA A 302 13.23 6.95 -18.29
C ALA A 302 12.19 5.83 -18.11
N PRO A 303 11.11 5.86 -18.90
CA PRO A 303 9.98 4.94 -18.69
C PRO A 303 10.37 3.47 -18.66
N GLU A 304 11.41 3.07 -19.38
CA GLU A 304 11.92 1.70 -19.42
C GLU A 304 12.55 1.25 -18.08
N ARG A 305 12.88 2.19 -17.20
CA ARG A 305 13.49 1.91 -15.89
C ARG A 305 12.48 1.84 -14.76
N GLY A 306 11.21 1.80 -15.07
CA GLY A 306 10.14 1.76 -14.07
C GLY A 306 10.19 0.55 -13.15
N SER A 307 9.36 0.59 -12.13
CA SER A 307 9.25 -0.54 -11.20
C SER A 307 8.22 -1.55 -11.72
N HIS A 308 8.57 -2.83 -11.57
CA HIS A 308 7.71 -3.96 -11.90
C HIS A 308 7.34 -4.71 -10.62
N ARG A 309 6.06 -5.08 -10.50
CA ARG A 309 5.61 -5.93 -9.40
C ARG A 309 4.86 -7.13 -9.96
N PHE A 310 5.23 -8.32 -9.50
CA PHE A 310 4.58 -9.58 -9.85
C PHE A 310 3.92 -10.14 -8.61
N GLY A 311 2.70 -10.64 -8.76
CA GLY A 311 1.95 -11.19 -7.66
C GLY A 311 1.33 -12.52 -8.00
N ILE A 312 1.18 -13.34 -6.98
CA ILE A 312 0.42 -14.58 -7.05
C ILE A 312 -0.44 -14.67 -5.80
N SER A 313 -1.68 -15.10 -5.98
CA SER A 313 -2.53 -15.39 -4.84
C SER A 313 -3.38 -16.63 -5.11
N TRP A 314 -3.76 -17.27 -4.02
CA TRP A 314 -4.57 -18.48 -4.01
C TRP A 314 -5.66 -18.33 -2.94
N ARG A 315 -6.91 -18.66 -3.33
CA ARG A 315 -8.10 -18.64 -2.47
C ARG A 315 -8.43 -20.03 -1.93
#